data_f582385906d1a83d1721f840b4bb6719
#
_entry.id   f582385906d1a83d1721f840b4bb6719
#
_cell.length_a   1.000
_cell.length_b   1.000
_cell.length_c   1.000
_cell.angle_alpha   90.00
_cell.angle_beta   90.00
_cell.angle_gamma   90.00
#
_symmetry.space_group_name_H-M   'P 1'
#
loop_
_entity.id
_entity.type
_entity.pdbx_description
1 polymer ?
#
loop_
_entity_poly.entity_id
_entity_poly.type
_entity_poly.pdbx_seq_one_letter_code
_entity_poly.pdbx_strand_id
1 'polypeptide(L)'
;MKQLFYFILLLILATGCQPKENSTKVYLFSYFKDNGQDGLHLAYSYDGYRFVALNNDSSILTPQVADDRLMRDPCIIKGPDNKFHMVWTVSWNDRGIGYAWSEDLIHWSDQKFIPVMQHEPTARNCWAPELFYDEVEQQYMIYWATTIPNRFKSGETQGDSNYNHRMYFTTTKDFTDFSPTQLLYNEDFNVIDAVIKKINNEYLMFLKDETRNPARKHIRIAKSTSLYGGYKLASPPISPDWVEGPTVTKVNNWWVVYYDEYTRHHMGAIRSADLINWETINDSISFPEGTRHGTIFKAEERTLNDLIEAFD
;
A
#
# COMPACT_ATOMS: atom_id res chain seq x y z
N MET A 1 -3.34 -20.15 -80.02
CA MET A 1 -2.49 -19.80 -78.90
C MET A 1 -3.23 -18.75 -78.09
N LYS A 2 -3.77 -19.16 -76.93
CA LYS A 2 -4.49 -18.23 -76.01
C LYS A 2 -3.49 -17.89 -74.89
N GLN A 3 -3.12 -16.64 -74.74
CA GLN A 3 -2.33 -16.14 -73.63
C GLN A 3 -3.27 -15.83 -72.43
N LEU A 4 -2.98 -16.47 -71.31
CA LEU A 4 -3.69 -16.29 -70.07
C LEU A 4 -2.93 -15.26 -69.23
N PHE A 5 -3.52 -14.08 -68.99
CA PHE A 5 -2.97 -13.05 -68.12
C PHE A 5 -3.41 -13.34 -66.67
N TYR A 6 -2.47 -13.67 -65.80
CA TYR A 6 -2.68 -13.73 -64.35
C TYR A 6 -2.54 -12.34 -63.74
N PHE A 7 -3.62 -11.79 -63.20
CA PHE A 7 -3.56 -10.61 -62.35
C PHE A 7 -3.25 -11.08 -60.91
N ILE A 8 -2.04 -10.74 -60.44
CA ILE A 8 -1.68 -10.92 -59.03
C ILE A 8 -2.17 -9.68 -58.26
N LEU A 9 -3.20 -9.85 -57.43
CA LEU A 9 -3.71 -8.83 -56.52
C LEU A 9 -2.82 -8.80 -55.25
N LEU A 10 -1.94 -7.80 -55.16
CA LEU A 10 -1.12 -7.59 -53.97
C LEU A 10 -1.99 -6.93 -52.88
N LEU A 11 -2.41 -7.71 -51.87
CA LEU A 11 -3.05 -7.18 -50.64
C LEU A 11 -1.95 -6.54 -49.77
N ILE A 12 -1.87 -5.23 -49.75
CA ILE A 12 -1.03 -4.48 -48.78
C ILE A 12 -1.79 -4.49 -47.46
N LEU A 13 -1.39 -5.35 -46.52
CA LEU A 13 -1.76 -5.25 -45.10
C LEU A 13 -1.08 -4.04 -44.49
N ALA A 14 -1.77 -2.91 -44.45
CA ALA A 14 -1.33 -1.77 -43.64
C ALA A 14 -1.50 -2.15 -42.17
N THR A 15 -0.43 -2.63 -41.53
CA THR A 15 -0.32 -2.68 -40.08
C THR A 15 -0.23 -1.24 -39.59
N GLY A 16 -1.38 -0.66 -39.27
CA GLY A 16 -1.45 0.62 -38.61
C GLY A 16 -0.82 0.47 -37.22
N CYS A 17 0.41 0.99 -37.06
CA CYS A 17 0.98 1.28 -35.75
C CYS A 17 0.07 2.35 -35.12
N GLN A 18 -0.86 1.94 -34.26
CA GLN A 18 -1.56 2.92 -33.41
C GLN A 18 -0.49 3.57 -32.52
N PRO A 19 -0.42 4.90 -32.45
CA PRO A 19 0.44 5.56 -31.50
C PRO A 19 0.02 5.06 -30.11
N LYS A 20 0.98 4.58 -29.32
CA LYS A 20 0.79 4.30 -27.90
C LYS A 20 0.34 5.62 -27.29
N GLU A 21 -0.91 5.72 -26.96
CA GLU A 21 -1.46 6.87 -26.23
C GLU A 21 -0.60 6.99 -24.96
N ASN A 22 0.17 8.06 -24.83
CA ASN A 22 0.88 8.40 -23.62
C ASN A 22 -0.20 8.84 -22.62
N SER A 23 -0.87 7.86 -21.99
CA SER A 23 -1.88 8.18 -20.99
C SER A 23 -1.20 8.91 -19.83
N THR A 24 -1.69 10.08 -19.53
CA THR A 24 -1.26 10.85 -18.38
C THR A 24 -1.57 10.04 -17.11
N LYS A 25 -0.59 9.91 -16.23
CA LYS A 25 -0.76 9.25 -14.94
C LYS A 25 -1.11 10.28 -13.89
N VAL A 26 -2.09 9.94 -13.07
CA VAL A 26 -2.48 10.70 -11.88
C VAL A 26 -2.13 9.92 -10.63
N TYR A 27 -2.02 10.59 -9.51
CA TYR A 27 -1.83 9.97 -8.20
C TYR A 27 -3.20 9.83 -7.54
N LEU A 28 -3.51 8.63 -7.05
CA LEU A 28 -4.63 8.37 -6.17
C LEU A 28 -4.10 8.03 -4.79
N PHE A 29 -4.86 8.36 -3.76
CA PHE A 29 -4.56 8.07 -2.37
C PHE A 29 -5.78 7.44 -1.72
N SER A 30 -5.66 6.17 -1.30
CA SER A 30 -6.66 5.51 -0.47
C SER A 30 -6.41 5.85 0.98
N TYR A 31 -7.46 6.15 1.75
CA TYR A 31 -7.33 6.49 3.16
C TYR A 31 -8.59 6.15 3.94
N PHE A 32 -8.49 6.25 5.25
CA PHE A 32 -9.61 6.17 6.17
C PHE A 32 -9.66 7.42 7.05
N LYS A 33 -10.77 7.60 7.75
CA LYS A 33 -10.97 8.67 8.72
C LYS A 33 -11.27 8.08 10.10
N ASP A 34 -11.02 8.85 11.15
CA ASP A 34 -11.30 8.51 12.52
C ASP A 34 -10.76 7.12 12.91
N ASN A 35 -11.66 6.16 13.12
CA ASN A 35 -11.32 4.77 13.41
C ASN A 35 -11.63 3.81 12.24
N GLY A 36 -12.03 4.33 11.08
CA GLY A 36 -12.30 3.55 9.87
C GLY A 36 -13.65 2.84 9.85
N GLN A 37 -14.63 3.30 10.63
CA GLN A 37 -15.98 2.70 10.64
C GLN A 37 -16.77 3.05 9.39
N ASP A 38 -16.57 4.22 8.82
CA ASP A 38 -17.26 4.68 7.61
C ASP A 38 -16.70 4.06 6.33
N GLY A 39 -15.41 3.71 6.32
CA GLY A 39 -14.80 2.89 5.28
C GLY A 39 -13.75 3.59 4.44
N LEU A 40 -13.69 3.21 3.16
CA LEU A 40 -12.70 3.67 2.18
C LEU A 40 -13.01 5.08 1.70
N HIS A 41 -12.01 5.94 1.75
CA HIS A 41 -11.99 7.22 1.05
C HIS A 41 -10.92 7.22 -0.04
N LEU A 42 -11.13 8.02 -1.09
CA LEU A 42 -10.14 8.27 -2.13
C LEU A 42 -9.91 9.77 -2.32
N ALA A 43 -8.67 10.13 -2.54
CA ALA A 43 -8.27 11.45 -3.00
C ALA A 43 -7.40 11.34 -4.25
N TYR A 44 -7.34 12.38 -5.05
CA TYR A 44 -6.51 12.43 -6.26
C TYR A 44 -5.59 13.65 -6.28
N SER A 45 -4.49 13.53 -7.04
CA SER A 45 -3.57 14.63 -7.30
C SER A 45 -2.96 14.51 -8.69
N TYR A 46 -2.82 15.63 -9.38
CA TYR A 46 -2.09 15.71 -10.66
C TYR A 46 -0.59 15.91 -10.46
N ASP A 47 -0.19 16.50 -9.36
CA ASP A 47 1.20 16.88 -9.08
C ASP A 47 1.90 16.00 -8.04
N GLY A 48 1.14 15.18 -7.31
CA GLY A 48 1.61 14.37 -6.19
C GLY A 48 1.81 15.15 -4.89
N TYR A 49 1.40 16.41 -4.83
CA TYR A 49 1.55 17.26 -3.65
C TYR A 49 0.20 17.73 -3.08
N ARG A 50 -0.75 18.06 -3.95
CA ARG A 50 -2.08 18.57 -3.55
C ARG A 50 -3.13 17.53 -3.86
N PHE A 51 -3.70 16.95 -2.81
CA PHE A 51 -4.72 15.92 -2.90
C PHE A 51 -6.10 16.51 -2.65
N VAL A 52 -7.04 16.19 -3.54
CA VAL A 52 -8.45 16.59 -3.49
C VAL A 52 -9.28 15.34 -3.24
N ALA A 53 -10.19 15.39 -2.26
CA ALA A 53 -11.09 14.28 -1.98
C ALA A 53 -12.04 14.02 -3.15
N LEU A 54 -12.31 12.76 -3.44
CA LEU A 54 -13.41 12.31 -4.28
C LEU A 54 -14.69 12.14 -3.44
N ASN A 55 -15.85 12.07 -4.08
CA ASN A 55 -17.14 11.84 -3.45
C ASN A 55 -17.47 12.84 -2.33
N ASN A 56 -17.09 14.11 -2.53
CA ASN A 56 -17.27 15.15 -1.50
C ASN A 56 -16.73 14.72 -0.13
N ASP A 57 -15.61 13.97 -0.11
CA ASP A 57 -14.97 13.41 1.07
C ASP A 57 -15.84 12.42 1.87
N SER A 58 -16.84 11.82 1.22
CA SER A 58 -17.64 10.73 1.76
C SER A 58 -17.00 9.37 1.45
N SER A 59 -17.31 8.37 2.27
CA SER A 59 -16.85 7.00 2.03
C SER A 59 -17.38 6.42 0.72
N ILE A 60 -16.52 5.68 0.01
CA ILE A 60 -16.83 4.98 -1.24
C ILE A 60 -17.23 3.53 -0.99
N LEU A 61 -16.68 2.91 0.05
CA LEU A 61 -16.94 1.51 0.39
C LEU A 61 -17.00 1.34 1.91
N THR A 62 -18.17 0.93 2.42
CA THR A 62 -18.38 0.66 3.85
C THR A 62 -17.89 -0.74 4.23
N PRO A 63 -17.16 -0.93 5.35
CA PRO A 63 -16.68 -2.23 5.79
C PRO A 63 -17.79 -3.18 6.21
N GLN A 64 -17.70 -4.45 5.80
CA GLN A 64 -18.71 -5.47 6.04
C GLN A 64 -18.17 -6.73 6.73
N VAL A 65 -16.84 -6.90 6.79
CA VAL A 65 -16.21 -8.11 7.34
C VAL A 65 -15.64 -7.87 8.73
N ALA A 66 -15.49 -8.94 9.50
CA ALA A 66 -15.15 -8.99 10.91
C ALA A 66 -16.20 -8.34 11.85
N ASP A 67 -16.07 -8.55 13.16
CA ASP A 67 -17.04 -8.07 14.13
C ASP A 67 -16.98 -6.55 14.32
N ASP A 68 -15.77 -5.97 14.37
CA ASP A 68 -15.57 -4.53 14.54
C ASP A 68 -15.92 -3.72 13.27
N ARG A 69 -15.90 -4.37 12.11
CA ARG A 69 -16.16 -3.76 10.79
C ARG A 69 -15.40 -2.45 10.59
N LEU A 70 -14.09 -2.50 10.78
CA LEU A 70 -13.23 -1.38 10.49
C LEU A 70 -12.63 -1.54 9.09
N MET A 71 -12.33 -0.41 8.44
CA MET A 71 -11.51 -0.35 7.23
C MET A 71 -10.42 0.69 7.46
N ARG A 72 -9.37 0.25 8.17
CA ARG A 72 -8.19 1.08 8.47
C ARG A 72 -7.06 0.70 7.53
N ASP A 73 -6.16 1.63 7.32
CA ASP A 73 -4.91 1.40 6.58
C ASP A 73 -5.14 0.75 5.20
N PRO A 74 -6.08 1.25 4.35
CA PRO A 74 -6.43 0.59 3.10
C PRO A 74 -5.27 0.68 2.10
N CYS A 75 -4.71 -0.49 1.73
CA CYS A 75 -3.69 -0.60 0.69
C CYS A 75 -4.33 -1.04 -0.63
N ILE A 76 -4.16 -0.26 -1.69
CA ILE A 76 -4.62 -0.57 -3.04
C ILE A 76 -3.45 -0.66 -4.00
N ILE A 77 -3.38 -1.75 -4.76
CA ILE A 77 -2.49 -1.89 -5.91
C ILE A 77 -3.25 -2.34 -7.16
N LYS A 78 -2.80 -1.92 -8.34
CA LYS A 78 -3.30 -2.47 -9.61
C LYS A 78 -2.51 -3.72 -9.98
N GLY A 79 -3.20 -4.84 -10.15
CA GLY A 79 -2.63 -6.10 -10.55
C GLY A 79 -2.39 -6.24 -12.05
N PRO A 80 -1.66 -7.29 -12.50
CA PRO A 80 -1.46 -7.59 -13.92
C PRO A 80 -2.76 -8.05 -14.63
N ASP A 81 -3.77 -8.46 -13.86
CA ASP A 81 -5.12 -8.78 -14.32
C ASP A 81 -6.00 -7.55 -14.57
N ASN A 82 -5.40 -6.34 -14.50
CA ASN A 82 -6.06 -5.04 -14.60
C ASN A 82 -7.04 -4.70 -13.48
N LYS A 83 -7.11 -5.49 -12.42
CA LYS A 83 -7.93 -5.20 -11.24
C LYS A 83 -7.14 -4.40 -10.20
N PHE A 84 -7.88 -3.61 -9.44
CA PHE A 84 -7.40 -3.00 -8.22
C PHE A 84 -7.70 -3.94 -7.06
N HIS A 85 -6.66 -4.42 -6.39
CA HIS A 85 -6.76 -5.27 -5.22
C HIS A 85 -6.54 -4.42 -3.98
N MET A 86 -7.42 -4.59 -2.99
CA MET A 86 -7.35 -3.86 -1.73
C MET A 86 -7.30 -4.83 -0.54
N VAL A 87 -6.41 -4.53 0.40
CA VAL A 87 -6.38 -5.14 1.73
C VAL A 87 -6.46 -4.05 2.80
N TRP A 88 -6.99 -4.39 3.99
CA TRP A 88 -7.14 -3.43 5.07
C TRP A 88 -7.20 -4.10 6.46
N THR A 89 -6.94 -3.32 7.50
CA THR A 89 -7.12 -3.70 8.90
C THR A 89 -8.60 -3.69 9.25
N VAL A 90 -9.13 -4.83 9.70
CA VAL A 90 -10.56 -5.02 9.99
C VAL A 90 -10.95 -4.80 11.45
N SER A 91 -9.96 -4.83 12.35
CA SER A 91 -10.16 -4.77 13.80
C SER A 91 -8.86 -4.45 14.54
N TRP A 92 -8.98 -3.96 15.74
CA TRP A 92 -7.84 -3.80 16.66
C TRP A 92 -7.27 -5.13 17.15
N ASN A 93 -8.09 -6.20 17.22
CA ASN A 93 -7.74 -7.45 17.89
C ASN A 93 -8.04 -8.71 17.07
N ASP A 94 -8.27 -8.60 15.76
CA ASP A 94 -8.56 -9.76 14.93
C ASP A 94 -7.30 -10.41 14.36
N ARG A 95 -7.39 -11.72 14.01
CA ARG A 95 -6.31 -12.52 13.45
C ARG A 95 -6.43 -12.70 11.94
N GLY A 96 -7.00 -11.72 11.29
CA GLY A 96 -7.18 -11.66 9.84
C GLY A 96 -7.25 -10.23 9.33
N ILE A 97 -7.38 -10.12 8.03
CA ILE A 97 -7.44 -8.87 7.27
C ILE A 97 -8.64 -8.88 6.33
N GLY A 98 -9.05 -7.72 5.87
CA GLY A 98 -10.04 -7.58 4.82
C GLY A 98 -9.41 -7.63 3.43
N TYR A 99 -10.19 -8.06 2.44
CA TYR A 99 -9.85 -8.05 1.02
C TYR A 99 -11.08 -7.78 0.17
N ALA A 100 -10.90 -6.96 -0.87
CA ALA A 100 -11.83 -6.80 -1.98
C ALA A 100 -11.04 -6.41 -3.24
N TRP A 101 -11.69 -6.52 -4.40
CA TRP A 101 -11.12 -6.05 -5.66
C TRP A 101 -12.16 -5.25 -6.47
N SER A 102 -11.66 -4.41 -7.39
CA SER A 102 -12.47 -3.62 -8.30
C SER A 102 -11.78 -3.53 -9.66
N GLU A 103 -12.56 -3.39 -10.74
CA GLU A 103 -12.01 -3.09 -12.06
C GLU A 103 -11.88 -1.59 -12.31
N ASP A 104 -12.65 -0.76 -11.57
CA ASP A 104 -12.84 0.66 -11.83
C ASP A 104 -12.72 1.57 -10.59
N LEU A 105 -12.53 1.00 -9.38
CA LEU A 105 -12.54 1.67 -8.08
C LEU A 105 -13.92 2.20 -7.65
N ILE A 106 -14.97 1.99 -8.47
CA ILE A 106 -16.35 2.36 -8.22
C ILE A 106 -17.15 1.16 -7.71
N HIS A 107 -17.07 0.06 -8.45
CA HIS A 107 -17.78 -1.18 -8.17
C HIS A 107 -16.82 -2.20 -7.55
N TRP A 108 -17.08 -2.56 -6.31
CA TRP A 108 -16.23 -3.48 -5.55
C TRP A 108 -16.87 -4.86 -5.46
N SER A 109 -16.03 -5.90 -5.48
CA SER A 109 -16.44 -7.27 -5.21
C SER A 109 -17.00 -7.43 -3.79
N ASP A 110 -17.63 -8.57 -3.51
CA ASP A 110 -17.90 -8.97 -2.14
C ASP A 110 -16.62 -8.93 -1.32
N GLN A 111 -16.72 -8.38 -0.11
CA GLN A 111 -15.61 -8.30 0.82
C GLN A 111 -15.34 -9.68 1.43
N LYS A 112 -14.08 -10.04 1.56
CA LYS A 112 -13.64 -11.29 2.17
C LYS A 112 -12.80 -11.02 3.41
N PHE A 113 -12.98 -11.84 4.43
CA PHE A 113 -12.05 -11.94 5.55
C PHE A 113 -11.00 -13.01 5.23
N ILE A 114 -9.71 -12.64 5.28
CA ILE A 114 -8.59 -13.57 5.07
C ILE A 114 -7.98 -13.88 6.44
N PRO A 115 -8.06 -15.12 6.95
CA PRO A 115 -7.64 -15.49 8.30
C PRO A 115 -6.13 -15.74 8.40
N VAL A 116 -5.31 -14.74 8.06
CA VAL A 116 -3.86 -14.86 7.89
C VAL A 116 -3.09 -15.31 9.14
N MET A 117 -3.65 -15.11 10.35
CA MET A 117 -3.04 -15.51 11.64
C MET A 117 -3.90 -16.47 12.46
N GLN A 118 -4.92 -17.10 11.90
CA GLN A 118 -5.80 -18.04 12.63
C GLN A 118 -5.07 -19.29 13.15
N HIS A 119 -4.00 -19.70 12.47
CA HIS A 119 -3.13 -20.81 12.89
C HIS A 119 -2.30 -20.49 14.15
N GLU A 120 -2.24 -19.23 14.57
CA GLU A 120 -1.52 -18.75 15.75
C GLU A 120 -2.52 -18.23 16.81
N PRO A 121 -2.96 -19.11 17.75
CA PRO A 121 -4.04 -18.78 18.68
C PRO A 121 -3.74 -17.58 19.58
N THR A 122 -2.45 -17.28 19.80
CA THR A 122 -2.01 -16.20 20.67
C THR A 122 -1.73 -14.90 19.93
N ALA A 123 -1.84 -14.88 18.61
CA ALA A 123 -1.72 -13.64 17.85
C ALA A 123 -2.81 -12.65 18.25
N ARG A 124 -2.42 -11.41 18.51
CA ARG A 124 -3.32 -10.38 19.04
C ARG A 124 -4.02 -9.57 17.94
N ASN A 125 -3.38 -9.42 16.78
CA ASN A 125 -3.81 -8.46 15.77
C ASN A 125 -3.17 -8.75 14.41
N CYS A 126 -3.75 -8.18 13.35
CA CYS A 126 -3.17 -8.08 12.01
C CYS A 126 -3.38 -6.64 11.52
N TRP A 127 -2.35 -5.79 11.66
CA TRP A 127 -2.45 -4.36 11.36
C TRP A 127 -1.71 -3.96 10.11
N ALA A 128 -2.25 -2.94 9.43
CA ALA A 128 -1.68 -2.29 8.26
C ALA A 128 -1.17 -3.28 7.21
N PRO A 129 -2.06 -4.13 6.66
CA PRO A 129 -1.66 -5.03 5.60
C PRO A 129 -1.36 -4.26 4.33
N GLU A 130 -0.27 -4.67 3.66
CA GLU A 130 0.18 -4.13 2.41
C GLU A 130 0.29 -5.21 1.34
N LEU A 131 0.27 -4.79 0.09
CA LEU A 131 0.38 -5.66 -1.08
C LEU A 131 1.63 -5.36 -1.90
N PHE A 132 2.28 -6.41 -2.38
CA PHE A 132 3.32 -6.33 -3.39
C PHE A 132 3.10 -7.40 -4.44
N TYR A 133 3.11 -7.03 -5.73
CA TYR A 133 3.08 -8.03 -6.81
C TYR A 133 4.51 -8.40 -7.22
N ASP A 134 4.85 -9.68 -7.07
CA ASP A 134 6.12 -10.23 -7.55
C ASP A 134 5.99 -10.66 -9.01
N GLU A 135 6.59 -9.88 -9.91
CA GLU A 135 6.60 -10.16 -11.34
C GLU A 135 7.39 -11.43 -11.70
N VAL A 136 8.35 -11.84 -10.86
CA VAL A 136 9.19 -13.02 -11.10
C VAL A 136 8.40 -14.29 -10.81
N GLU A 137 7.81 -14.37 -9.60
CA GLU A 137 7.03 -15.53 -9.16
C GLU A 137 5.57 -15.46 -9.63
N GLN A 138 5.15 -14.33 -10.23
CA GLN A 138 3.78 -14.06 -10.70
C GLN A 138 2.74 -14.33 -9.60
N GLN A 139 2.96 -13.71 -8.44
CA GLN A 139 2.09 -13.83 -7.29
C GLN A 139 2.07 -12.54 -6.46
N TYR A 140 1.04 -12.38 -5.67
CA TYR A 140 0.95 -11.31 -4.69
C TYR A 140 1.58 -11.76 -3.37
N MET A 141 2.30 -10.86 -2.74
CA MET A 141 2.72 -10.96 -1.35
C MET A 141 1.82 -10.01 -0.54
N ILE A 142 1.17 -10.55 0.47
CA ILE A 142 0.44 -9.78 1.49
C ILE A 142 1.30 -9.79 2.74
N TYR A 143 1.56 -8.65 3.35
CA TYR A 143 2.36 -8.56 4.57
C TYR A 143 1.76 -7.55 5.55
N TRP A 144 1.91 -7.83 6.83
CA TRP A 144 1.24 -7.09 7.91
C TRP A 144 2.03 -7.17 9.21
N ALA A 145 1.64 -6.36 10.21
CA ALA A 145 2.21 -6.37 11.55
C ALA A 145 1.36 -7.20 12.51
N THR A 146 2.02 -8.08 13.29
CA THR A 146 1.37 -8.90 14.32
C THR A 146 2.20 -8.97 15.59
N THR A 147 1.54 -8.86 16.74
CA THR A 147 2.10 -9.20 18.05
C THR A 147 1.70 -10.62 18.43
N ILE A 148 2.70 -11.45 18.73
CA ILE A 148 2.52 -12.75 19.37
C ILE A 148 3.17 -12.67 20.75
N PRO A 149 2.41 -12.67 21.85
CA PRO A 149 2.91 -12.50 23.20
C PRO A 149 4.00 -13.52 23.53
N ASN A 150 5.07 -13.06 24.16
CA ASN A 150 6.21 -13.88 24.60
C ASN A 150 7.04 -14.56 23.49
N ARG A 151 6.73 -14.36 22.20
CA ARG A 151 7.51 -14.95 21.11
C ARG A 151 8.87 -14.27 20.91
N PHE A 152 8.91 -12.95 21.06
CA PHE A 152 10.13 -12.17 20.97
C PHE A 152 10.41 -11.48 22.30
N LYS A 153 11.70 -11.27 22.59
CA LYS A 153 12.08 -10.52 23.78
C LYS A 153 11.39 -9.15 23.75
N SER A 154 10.72 -8.81 24.82
CA SER A 154 10.19 -7.48 25.08
C SER A 154 11.15 -6.77 26.05
N GLY A 155 11.02 -5.50 26.18
CA GLY A 155 11.87 -4.68 27.06
C GLY A 155 11.84 -3.25 26.56
N GLU A 156 12.99 -2.66 26.38
CA GLU A 156 13.11 -1.27 25.90
C GLU A 156 12.47 -1.04 24.52
N THR A 157 12.36 -2.09 23.70
CA THR A 157 11.77 -2.02 22.36
C THR A 157 10.25 -2.26 22.32
N GLN A 158 9.61 -2.54 23.46
CA GLN A 158 8.18 -2.78 23.54
C GLN A 158 7.37 -1.51 23.22
N GLY A 159 6.24 -1.67 22.50
CA GLY A 159 5.32 -0.60 22.17
C GLY A 159 4.30 -0.32 23.26
N ASP A 160 3.29 0.46 22.90
CA ASP A 160 2.14 0.75 23.76
C ASP A 160 1.36 -0.53 24.09
N SER A 161 0.70 -0.57 25.24
CA SER A 161 -0.17 -1.68 25.67
C SER A 161 0.44 -3.08 25.56
N ASN A 162 1.74 -3.18 25.75
CA ASN A 162 2.53 -4.43 25.62
C ASN A 162 2.51 -5.04 24.21
N TYR A 163 2.26 -4.24 23.19
CA TYR A 163 2.46 -4.69 21.82
C TYR A 163 3.96 -4.80 21.51
N ASN A 164 4.33 -5.85 20.77
CA ASN A 164 5.70 -6.13 20.32
C ASN A 164 5.64 -6.79 18.94
N HIS A 165 5.27 -5.99 17.95
CA HIS A 165 5.00 -6.47 16.61
C HIS A 165 6.26 -6.90 15.86
N ARG A 166 6.05 -7.81 14.92
CA ARG A 166 6.95 -8.14 13.81
C ARG A 166 6.15 -8.17 12.51
N MET A 167 6.85 -8.03 11.39
CA MET A 167 6.22 -8.16 10.08
C MET A 167 6.14 -9.64 9.68
N TYR A 168 4.96 -10.04 9.22
CA TYR A 168 4.67 -11.37 8.68
C TYR A 168 4.16 -11.24 7.26
N PHE A 169 4.18 -12.33 6.49
CA PHE A 169 3.65 -12.36 5.14
C PHE A 169 3.06 -13.72 4.77
N THR A 170 2.23 -13.71 3.74
CA THR A 170 1.79 -14.85 2.96
C THR A 170 1.82 -14.50 1.48
N THR A 171 1.74 -15.48 0.59
CA THR A 171 1.64 -15.26 -0.85
C THR A 171 0.39 -15.91 -1.41
N THR A 172 -0.13 -15.35 -2.51
CA THR A 172 -1.27 -15.87 -3.25
C THR A 172 -1.19 -15.50 -4.72
N LYS A 173 -1.77 -16.33 -5.58
CA LYS A 173 -1.91 -16.00 -7.02
C LYS A 173 -3.28 -15.44 -7.37
N ASP A 174 -4.29 -15.70 -6.54
CA ASP A 174 -5.70 -15.51 -6.88
C ASP A 174 -6.58 -15.03 -5.72
N PHE A 175 -5.99 -14.77 -4.56
CA PHE A 175 -6.70 -14.40 -3.31
C PHE A 175 -7.73 -15.47 -2.86
N THR A 176 -7.46 -16.72 -3.21
CA THR A 176 -8.24 -17.90 -2.80
C THR A 176 -7.37 -18.87 -2.01
N ASP A 177 -6.23 -19.24 -2.58
CA ASP A 177 -5.24 -20.10 -1.94
C ASP A 177 -4.05 -19.26 -1.45
N PHE A 178 -3.60 -19.54 -0.22
CA PHE A 178 -2.54 -18.79 0.44
C PHE A 178 -1.42 -19.73 0.90
N SER A 179 -0.18 -19.27 0.75
CA SER A 179 0.95 -19.97 1.36
C SER A 179 0.88 -19.93 2.89
N PRO A 180 1.56 -20.84 3.62
CA PRO A 180 1.71 -20.70 5.06
C PRO A 180 2.32 -19.35 5.43
N THR A 181 1.77 -18.71 6.47
CA THR A 181 2.33 -17.46 7.01
C THR A 181 3.76 -17.61 7.48
N GLN A 182 4.61 -16.66 7.12
CA GLN A 182 6.02 -16.65 7.47
C GLN A 182 6.42 -15.31 8.11
N LEU A 183 7.49 -15.34 8.91
CA LEU A 183 8.11 -14.13 9.45
C LEU A 183 8.88 -13.41 8.35
N LEU A 184 8.56 -12.14 8.10
CA LEU A 184 9.21 -11.33 7.09
C LEU A 184 10.39 -10.53 7.65
N TYR A 185 10.18 -9.88 8.80
CA TYR A 185 11.17 -8.98 9.38
C TYR A 185 11.17 -9.05 10.91
N ASN A 186 12.38 -9.22 11.47
CA ASN A 186 12.66 -9.18 12.89
C ASN A 186 14.10 -8.73 13.11
N GLU A 187 14.30 -7.51 13.59
CA GLU A 187 15.60 -6.95 14.00
C GLU A 187 15.54 -6.50 15.46
N ASP A 188 14.87 -7.32 16.29
CA ASP A 188 14.76 -7.19 17.74
C ASP A 188 14.17 -5.87 18.26
N PHE A 189 13.35 -5.19 17.46
CA PHE A 189 12.56 -4.06 17.90
C PHE A 189 11.11 -4.14 17.40
N ASN A 190 10.23 -3.34 17.99
CA ASN A 190 8.82 -3.27 17.63
C ASN A 190 8.64 -2.51 16.31
N VAL A 191 8.02 -3.16 15.31
CA VAL A 191 7.88 -2.60 13.96
C VAL A 191 6.46 -2.81 13.43
N ILE A 192 5.88 -1.72 12.88
CA ILE A 192 4.58 -1.72 12.19
C ILE A 192 4.67 -0.94 10.87
N ASP A 193 3.58 -0.93 10.11
CA ASP A 193 3.33 -0.05 8.97
C ASP A 193 4.47 -0.07 7.96
N ALA A 194 4.81 -1.24 7.46
CA ALA A 194 5.87 -1.37 6.47
C ALA A 194 5.32 -1.26 5.05
N VAL A 195 6.00 -0.51 4.17
CA VAL A 195 5.77 -0.52 2.73
C VAL A 195 7.05 -0.91 1.99
N ILE A 196 6.94 -1.81 1.02
CA ILE A 196 8.08 -2.30 0.24
C ILE A 196 8.06 -1.69 -1.17
N LYS A 197 9.22 -1.20 -1.61
CA LYS A 197 9.46 -0.77 -2.99
C LYS A 197 10.69 -1.47 -3.56
N LYS A 198 10.56 -1.99 -4.78
CA LYS A 198 11.71 -2.48 -5.55
C LYS A 198 12.38 -1.31 -6.24
N ILE A 199 13.62 -1.05 -5.89
CA ILE A 199 14.41 0.06 -6.43
C ILE A 199 15.75 -0.52 -6.92
N ASN A 200 15.98 -0.44 -8.21
CA ASN A 200 17.06 -1.16 -8.88
C ASN A 200 16.95 -2.68 -8.62
N ASN A 201 17.97 -3.28 -8.00
CA ASN A 201 18.01 -4.71 -7.68
C ASN A 201 17.80 -5.00 -6.18
N GLU A 202 17.34 -4.01 -5.42
CA GLU A 202 17.08 -4.14 -3.99
C GLU A 202 15.60 -3.89 -3.68
N TYR A 203 15.14 -4.50 -2.59
CA TYR A 203 13.86 -4.21 -1.95
C TYR A 203 14.11 -3.31 -0.75
N LEU A 204 13.50 -2.14 -0.76
CA LEU A 204 13.54 -1.18 0.35
C LEU A 204 12.23 -1.26 1.09
N MET A 205 12.30 -1.58 2.38
CA MET A 205 11.17 -1.59 3.29
C MET A 205 11.22 -0.32 4.14
N PHE A 206 10.26 0.58 3.91
CA PHE A 206 10.02 1.75 4.75
C PHE A 206 9.10 1.30 5.87
N LEU A 207 9.53 1.42 7.09
CA LEU A 207 8.84 0.87 8.25
C LEU A 207 8.82 1.87 9.41
N LYS A 208 7.82 1.77 10.27
CA LYS A 208 7.78 2.52 11.52
C LYS A 208 8.47 1.73 12.63
N ASP A 209 9.48 2.35 13.25
CA ASP A 209 10.00 1.91 14.53
C ASP A 209 9.00 2.31 15.62
N GLU A 210 8.25 1.32 16.14
CA GLU A 210 7.17 1.51 17.11
C GLU A 210 7.65 1.44 18.56
N THR A 211 8.96 1.49 18.80
CA THR A 211 9.54 1.45 20.15
C THR A 211 9.02 2.60 21.01
N ARG A 212 8.64 2.29 22.26
CA ARG A 212 8.05 3.24 23.19
C ARG A 212 9.05 3.84 24.18
N ASN A 213 10.01 3.08 24.65
CA ASN A 213 10.94 3.49 25.69
C ASN A 213 12.41 3.25 25.30
N PRO A 214 13.18 4.31 24.95
CA PRO A 214 12.68 5.67 24.69
C PRO A 214 11.76 5.67 23.48
N ALA A 215 10.82 6.59 23.41
CA ALA A 215 9.93 6.70 22.26
C ALA A 215 10.74 7.03 20.99
N ARG A 216 10.53 6.22 19.94
CA ARG A 216 11.12 6.42 18.61
C ARG A 216 10.05 6.85 17.62
N LYS A 217 9.04 6.01 17.35
CA LYS A 217 7.84 6.40 16.61
C LYS A 217 8.14 7.16 15.30
N HIS A 218 9.12 6.69 14.54
CA HIS A 218 9.59 7.32 13.32
C HIS A 218 9.82 6.30 12.21
N ILE A 219 9.97 6.79 10.98
CA ILE A 219 10.19 5.94 9.82
C ILE A 219 11.69 5.69 9.62
N ARG A 220 12.00 4.45 9.26
CA ARG A 220 13.35 3.97 8.92
C ARG A 220 13.28 3.12 7.65
N ILE A 221 14.43 2.82 7.07
CA ILE A 221 14.54 1.96 5.88
C ILE A 221 15.34 0.70 6.25
N ALA A 222 14.78 -0.47 5.90
CA ALA A 222 15.51 -1.72 5.83
C ALA A 222 15.67 -2.16 4.38
N LYS A 223 16.74 -2.87 4.06
CA LYS A 223 17.08 -3.30 2.69
C LYS A 223 17.29 -4.79 2.62
N SER A 224 16.90 -5.39 1.49
CA SER A 224 17.16 -6.78 1.14
C SER A 224 17.35 -6.95 -0.38
N THR A 225 18.05 -8.00 -0.78
CA THR A 225 18.07 -8.48 -2.18
C THR A 225 16.97 -9.48 -2.47
N SER A 226 16.22 -9.92 -1.45
CA SER A 226 15.07 -10.83 -1.55
C SER A 226 13.80 -10.13 -1.07
N LEU A 227 12.69 -10.32 -1.80
CA LEU A 227 11.37 -9.82 -1.38
C LEU A 227 10.90 -10.49 -0.08
N TYR A 228 11.19 -11.77 0.10
CA TYR A 228 10.61 -12.64 1.12
C TYR A 228 11.42 -12.75 2.41
N GLY A 229 12.36 -11.84 2.63
CA GLY A 229 13.14 -11.80 3.87
C GLY A 229 14.56 -11.28 3.69
N GLY A 230 15.38 -11.45 4.73
CA GLY A 230 16.78 -10.98 4.72
C GLY A 230 16.95 -9.48 4.83
N TYR A 231 15.88 -8.75 5.15
CA TYR A 231 15.96 -7.31 5.37
C TYR A 231 16.84 -6.98 6.57
N LYS A 232 17.74 -6.02 6.37
CA LYS A 232 18.58 -5.43 7.40
C LYS A 232 18.33 -3.95 7.51
N LEU A 233 18.30 -3.44 8.74
CA LEU A 233 18.13 -2.02 8.99
C LEU A 233 19.29 -1.25 8.36
N ALA A 234 18.97 -0.30 7.47
CA ALA A 234 19.95 0.36 6.61
C ALA A 234 20.00 1.88 6.79
N SER A 235 19.07 2.47 7.56
CA SER A 235 19.04 3.91 7.76
C SER A 235 18.93 4.32 9.23
N PRO A 236 19.41 5.51 9.60
CA PRO A 236 18.90 6.23 10.75
C PRO A 236 17.41 6.57 10.56
N PRO A 237 16.73 7.23 11.52
CA PRO A 237 15.44 7.84 11.29
C PRO A 237 15.48 8.78 10.08
N ILE A 238 14.46 8.64 9.20
CA ILE A 238 14.31 9.48 8.01
C ILE A 238 13.17 10.49 8.12
N SER A 239 12.33 10.36 9.14
CA SER A 239 11.19 11.23 9.43
C SER A 239 11.31 11.86 10.81
N PRO A 240 10.49 12.86 11.13
CA PRO A 240 10.24 13.28 12.52
C PRO A 240 9.70 12.11 13.36
N ASP A 241 9.71 12.27 14.69
CA ASP A 241 9.06 11.36 15.63
C ASP A 241 7.53 11.57 15.66
N TRP A 242 6.81 10.54 16.14
CA TRP A 242 5.35 10.51 16.28
C TRP A 242 4.62 10.57 14.93
N VAL A 243 5.09 9.74 14.01
CA VAL A 243 4.50 9.51 12.70
C VAL A 243 4.26 8.02 12.46
N GLU A 244 3.34 7.69 11.55
CA GLU A 244 3.01 6.33 11.17
C GLU A 244 2.59 6.22 9.71
N GLY A 245 2.33 5.01 9.22
CA GLY A 245 1.74 4.77 7.92
C GLY A 245 2.53 5.33 6.74
N PRO A 246 3.82 4.99 6.57
CA PRO A 246 4.55 5.46 5.40
C PRO A 246 3.98 4.89 4.12
N THR A 247 3.75 5.74 3.13
CA THR A 247 3.50 5.32 1.76
C THR A 247 4.43 6.05 0.81
N VAL A 248 4.94 5.34 -0.21
CA VAL A 248 6.11 5.81 -0.99
C VAL A 248 5.83 5.78 -2.48
N THR A 249 6.10 6.89 -3.14
CA THR A 249 6.04 6.96 -4.61
C THR A 249 7.13 7.85 -5.17
N LYS A 250 7.32 7.79 -6.49
CA LYS A 250 8.20 8.71 -7.20
C LYS A 250 7.39 9.82 -7.85
N VAL A 251 7.66 11.06 -7.43
CA VAL A 251 7.09 12.29 -8.00
C VAL A 251 8.21 13.00 -8.74
N ASN A 252 8.14 13.03 -10.06
CA ASN A 252 9.21 13.51 -10.92
C ASN A 252 10.55 12.81 -10.60
N ASN A 253 11.56 13.55 -10.16
CA ASN A 253 12.88 13.02 -9.78
C ASN A 253 13.03 12.71 -8.29
N TRP A 254 11.98 12.92 -7.51
CA TRP A 254 12.01 12.77 -6.07
C TRP A 254 11.31 11.49 -5.61
N TRP A 255 11.89 10.76 -4.70
CA TRP A 255 11.21 9.81 -3.85
C TRP A 255 10.50 10.58 -2.75
N VAL A 256 9.20 10.41 -2.66
CA VAL A 256 8.35 11.06 -1.65
C VAL A 256 7.77 9.99 -0.74
N VAL A 257 7.92 10.19 0.56
CA VAL A 257 7.28 9.39 1.61
C VAL A 257 6.26 10.29 2.29
N TYR A 258 4.99 9.91 2.16
CA TYR A 258 3.90 10.51 2.94
C TYR A 258 3.66 9.66 4.19
N TYR A 259 3.21 10.27 5.26
CA TYR A 259 2.93 9.59 6.53
C TYR A 259 1.87 10.36 7.33
N ASP A 260 1.22 9.68 8.27
CA ASP A 260 0.26 10.25 9.21
C ASP A 260 1.02 10.81 10.42
N GLU A 261 0.98 12.11 10.62
CA GLU A 261 1.41 12.79 11.84
C GLU A 261 0.30 12.70 12.90
N TYR A 262 -0.05 11.48 13.29
CA TYR A 262 -1.24 11.12 14.03
C TYR A 262 -1.45 11.87 15.35
N THR A 263 -0.38 12.34 16.00
CA THR A 263 -0.47 13.18 17.21
C THR A 263 -0.70 14.65 16.90
N ARG A 264 -0.47 15.06 15.66
CA ARG A 264 -0.66 16.42 15.14
C ARG A 264 -1.88 16.55 14.24
N HIS A 265 -2.54 15.42 13.96
CA HIS A 265 -3.79 15.30 13.17
C HIS A 265 -3.70 15.87 11.75
N HIS A 266 -2.60 15.61 11.06
CA HIS A 266 -2.43 15.93 9.65
C HIS A 266 -1.42 15.01 8.96
N MET A 267 -1.47 14.95 7.64
CA MET A 267 -0.46 14.25 6.85
C MET A 267 0.82 15.07 6.76
N GLY A 268 1.95 14.39 6.83
CA GLY A 268 3.28 14.92 6.57
C GLY A 268 3.96 14.25 5.40
N ALA A 269 5.04 14.85 4.90
CA ALA A 269 5.87 14.24 3.87
C ALA A 269 7.33 14.66 3.96
N ILE A 270 8.18 13.73 3.52
CA ILE A 270 9.59 13.95 3.25
C ILE A 270 9.90 13.54 1.82
N ARG A 271 10.95 14.11 1.24
CA ARG A 271 11.44 13.71 -0.08
C ARG A 271 12.95 13.54 -0.09
N SER A 272 13.42 12.74 -1.05
CA SER A 272 14.83 12.49 -1.30
C SER A 272 15.09 12.23 -2.79
N ALA A 273 16.21 12.73 -3.31
CA ALA A 273 16.67 12.39 -4.65
C ALA A 273 17.51 11.10 -4.68
N ASP A 274 18.15 10.75 -3.55
CA ASP A 274 19.16 9.70 -3.43
C ASP A 274 18.83 8.58 -2.44
N LEU A 275 17.68 8.67 -1.74
CA LEU A 275 17.23 7.75 -0.67
C LEU A 275 18.14 7.75 0.58
N ILE A 276 18.98 8.75 0.72
CA ILE A 276 19.93 8.93 1.83
C ILE A 276 19.62 10.24 2.57
N ASN A 277 19.55 11.33 1.80
CA ASN A 277 19.30 12.66 2.34
C ASN A 277 17.82 13.01 2.18
N TRP A 278 17.13 13.22 3.27
CA TRP A 278 15.70 13.48 3.33
C TRP A 278 15.41 14.89 3.83
N GLU A 279 14.50 15.57 3.16
CA GLU A 279 14.01 16.90 3.56
C GLU A 279 12.50 16.88 3.78
N THR A 280 12.03 17.56 4.83
CA THR A 280 10.60 17.73 5.10
C THR A 280 9.98 18.71 4.12
N ILE A 281 8.79 18.36 3.62
CA ILE A 281 8.05 19.16 2.64
C ILE A 281 6.59 19.41 3.04
N ASN A 282 6.29 19.42 4.35
CA ASN A 282 4.93 19.57 4.89
C ASN A 282 4.22 20.82 4.33
N ASP A 283 4.93 21.95 4.18
CA ASP A 283 4.36 23.19 3.62
C ASP A 283 4.01 23.10 2.13
N SER A 284 4.46 22.06 1.45
CA SER A 284 4.24 21.86 0.01
C SER A 284 3.12 20.88 -0.30
N ILE A 285 2.59 20.18 0.69
CA ILE A 285 1.55 19.18 0.53
C ILE A 285 0.21 19.64 1.12
N SER A 286 -0.87 19.10 0.58
CA SER A 286 -2.20 19.21 1.20
C SER A 286 -2.99 17.94 0.98
N PHE A 287 -3.75 17.55 2.00
CA PHE A 287 -4.64 16.38 2.01
C PHE A 287 -6.02 16.80 2.51
N PRO A 288 -7.08 16.04 2.19
CA PRO A 288 -8.40 16.23 2.81
C PRO A 288 -8.30 16.19 4.33
N GLU A 289 -9.16 16.93 5.02
CA GLU A 289 -9.17 16.97 6.48
C GLU A 289 -9.50 15.61 7.08
N GLY A 290 -8.79 15.22 8.14
CA GLY A 290 -8.99 13.94 8.81
C GLY A 290 -8.41 12.74 8.07
N THR A 291 -7.66 12.94 6.97
CA THR A 291 -6.93 11.86 6.28
C THR A 291 -5.99 11.14 7.25
N ARG A 292 -6.12 9.83 7.32
CA ARG A 292 -5.26 8.94 8.08
C ARG A 292 -4.44 8.05 7.13
N HIS A 293 -3.59 7.20 7.72
CA HIS A 293 -2.75 6.21 7.04
C HIS A 293 -3.45 5.54 5.85
N GLY A 294 -2.79 5.48 4.71
CA GLY A 294 -3.30 4.89 3.48
C GLY A 294 -2.20 4.74 2.44
N THR A 295 -2.58 4.42 1.21
CA THR A 295 -1.61 4.07 0.17
C THR A 295 -1.74 4.97 -1.06
N ILE A 296 -0.59 5.50 -1.50
CA ILE A 296 -0.50 6.22 -2.77
C ILE A 296 -0.23 5.24 -3.92
N PHE A 297 -1.00 5.36 -5.00
CA PHE A 297 -0.79 4.59 -6.22
C PHE A 297 -1.06 5.45 -7.46
N LYS A 298 -0.58 4.99 -8.62
CA LYS A 298 -0.79 5.69 -9.90
C LYS A 298 -1.91 5.02 -10.68
N ALA A 299 -2.77 5.84 -11.26
CA ALA A 299 -3.83 5.40 -12.16
C ALA A 299 -3.74 6.17 -13.49
N GLU A 300 -4.45 5.68 -14.51
CA GLU A 300 -4.65 6.41 -15.76
C GLU A 300 -5.58 7.59 -15.51
N GLU A 301 -5.38 8.71 -16.17
CA GLU A 301 -6.27 9.89 -16.09
C GLU A 301 -7.73 9.52 -16.42
N ARG A 302 -7.95 8.56 -17.33
CA ARG A 302 -9.28 8.05 -17.62
C ARG A 302 -9.95 7.46 -16.38
N THR A 303 -9.23 6.66 -15.58
CA THR A 303 -9.78 6.12 -14.31
C THR A 303 -10.22 7.24 -13.38
N LEU A 304 -9.47 8.33 -13.29
CA LEU A 304 -9.86 9.49 -12.49
C LEU A 304 -11.12 10.16 -13.05
N ASN A 305 -11.21 10.33 -14.38
CA ASN A 305 -12.39 10.94 -15.00
C ASN A 305 -13.65 10.11 -14.75
N ASP A 306 -13.54 8.77 -14.85
CA ASP A 306 -14.65 7.85 -14.56
C ASP A 306 -15.07 7.94 -13.06
N LEU A 307 -14.11 8.11 -12.13
CA LEU A 307 -14.39 8.34 -10.71
C LEU A 307 -15.09 9.66 -10.44
N ILE A 308 -14.64 10.76 -11.07
CA ILE A 308 -15.24 12.07 -10.93
C ILE A 308 -16.68 12.03 -11.47
N GLU A 309 -16.91 11.43 -12.64
CA GLU A 309 -18.25 11.31 -13.21
C GLU A 309 -19.21 10.49 -12.34
N ALA A 310 -18.67 9.47 -11.63
CA ALA A 310 -19.48 8.59 -10.79
C ALA A 310 -19.83 9.19 -9.41
N PHE A 311 -18.97 10.08 -8.87
CA PHE A 311 -19.08 10.51 -7.48
C PHE A 311 -19.32 12.02 -7.30
N ASP A 312 -19.00 12.87 -8.29
CA ASP A 312 -19.17 14.32 -8.26
C ASP A 312 -20.29 14.77 -9.20
#